data_3fd1b3ea1543e0f0c5b463140b10beef
#
_entry.id   3fd1b3ea1543e0f0c5b463140b10beef
#
_cell.length_a   1.000
_cell.length_b   1.000
_cell.length_c   1.000
_cell.angle_alpha   90.00
_cell.angle_beta   90.00
_cell.angle_gamma   90.00
#
_symmetry.space_group_name_H-M   'P 1'
#
loop_
_entity.id
_entity.type
_entity.pdbx_description
1 polymer ?
#
loop_
_entity_poly.entity_id
_entity_poly.type
_entity_poly.pdbx_seq_one_letter_code
_entity_poly.pdbx_strand_id
1 'polypeptide(L)'
;MTGELKGKIMNKIVKRILISAGAILGAIILVVGCYVIYVVASYSRIEDNLALTPEGSGSVEIATGEEYTVVTQNLGFGAYTADFTFFMDGGKESRARSADSVKACVKAGAEKVKSFDPDFAFFQEVDTGSTRSFKIDEREIVKEYFGGVSSSFAVNYHSAYLFYPILEPHGASNSGMLTFSKATIASATRRSLPISTGFSKFLDLDRCYSVSRVPVVGGKELVLVNVHLSAYGGSDEIRAAQMNMVLGEIQSEYDKGNYCVVGGDFNHDFTGDSTQKLNGGEEVDFGWAMPFPAEMMESYPAAVRAVDYSDGLKPTCRNCDVPYKEGNFTIIVDGFLTSKNVEVAGFEYSDHNPVVMKFRLA
;
A
#
# COMPACT_ATOMS: atom_id res chain seq x y z
N MET A 1 -4.14 -66.99 -27.92
CA MET A 1 -4.22 -65.61 -28.47
C MET A 1 -2.83 -65.27 -29.00
N THR A 2 -2.68 -65.11 -30.27
CA THR A 2 -1.41 -64.95 -30.95
C THR A 2 -0.82 -63.57 -30.63
N GLY A 3 0.54 -63.46 -30.61
CA GLY A 3 1.22 -62.22 -30.27
C GLY A 3 0.83 -60.98 -31.07
N GLU A 4 0.38 -61.21 -32.33
CA GLU A 4 -0.15 -60.14 -33.20
C GLU A 4 -1.45 -59.51 -32.69
N LEU A 5 -2.31 -60.26 -32.04
CA LEU A 5 -3.58 -59.73 -31.48
C LEU A 5 -3.31 -58.89 -30.24
N LYS A 6 -2.34 -59.27 -29.40
CA LYS A 6 -1.86 -58.49 -28.25
C LYS A 6 -1.22 -57.16 -28.72
N GLY A 7 -0.41 -57.19 -29.79
CA GLY A 7 0.22 -56.01 -30.35
C GLY A 7 -0.80 -55.01 -30.91
N LYS A 8 -1.83 -55.47 -31.64
CA LYS A 8 -2.91 -54.63 -32.18
C LYS A 8 -3.78 -53.99 -31.07
N ILE A 9 -4.06 -54.73 -29.99
CA ILE A 9 -4.80 -54.22 -28.84
C ILE A 9 -3.97 -53.16 -28.08
N MET A 10 -2.69 -53.42 -27.86
CA MET A 10 -1.77 -52.49 -27.22
C MET A 10 -1.63 -51.18 -28.01
N ASN A 11 -1.48 -51.25 -29.32
CA ASN A 11 -1.45 -50.08 -30.20
C ASN A 11 -2.73 -49.25 -30.15
N LYS A 12 -3.92 -49.91 -30.06
CA LYS A 12 -5.20 -49.19 -29.91
C LYS A 12 -5.32 -48.48 -28.56
N ILE A 13 -4.85 -49.12 -27.49
CA ILE A 13 -4.86 -48.53 -26.15
C ILE A 13 -3.92 -47.33 -26.10
N VAL A 14 -2.68 -47.48 -26.58
CA VAL A 14 -1.70 -46.38 -26.65
C VAL A 14 -2.23 -45.20 -27.48
N LYS A 15 -2.86 -45.49 -28.66
CA LYS A 15 -3.48 -44.43 -29.48
C LYS A 15 -4.60 -43.69 -28.73
N ARG A 16 -5.46 -44.40 -27.97
CA ARG A 16 -6.51 -43.79 -27.17
C ARG A 16 -5.94 -42.94 -26.06
N ILE A 17 -4.90 -43.40 -25.35
CA ILE A 17 -4.21 -42.63 -24.29
C ILE A 17 -3.61 -41.35 -24.87
N LEU A 18 -2.93 -41.42 -26.01
CA LEU A 18 -2.35 -40.25 -26.67
C LEU A 18 -3.41 -39.25 -27.14
N ILE A 19 -4.55 -39.72 -27.68
CA ILE A 19 -5.67 -38.85 -28.07
C ILE A 19 -6.26 -38.17 -26.82
N SER A 20 -6.49 -38.93 -25.72
CA SER A 20 -7.02 -38.38 -24.48
C SER A 20 -6.05 -37.39 -23.85
N ALA A 21 -4.75 -37.69 -23.82
CA ALA A 21 -3.72 -36.77 -23.33
C ALA A 21 -3.66 -35.48 -24.18
N GLY A 22 -3.73 -35.61 -25.50
CA GLY A 22 -3.80 -34.48 -26.42
C GLY A 22 -5.06 -33.61 -26.21
N ALA A 23 -6.22 -34.26 -26.02
CA ALA A 23 -7.47 -33.55 -25.72
C ALA A 23 -7.41 -32.79 -24.37
N ILE A 24 -6.86 -33.43 -23.32
CA ILE A 24 -6.65 -32.78 -21.99
C ILE A 24 -5.71 -31.61 -22.13
N LEU A 25 -4.58 -31.79 -22.80
CA LEU A 25 -3.61 -30.71 -23.04
C LEU A 25 -4.24 -29.54 -23.81
N GLY A 26 -5.02 -29.85 -24.87
CA GLY A 26 -5.76 -28.85 -25.64
C GLY A 26 -6.77 -28.09 -24.78
N ALA A 27 -7.49 -28.79 -23.90
CA ALA A 27 -8.42 -28.15 -22.95
C ALA A 27 -7.69 -27.25 -21.96
N ILE A 28 -6.57 -27.69 -21.44
CA ILE A 28 -5.74 -26.85 -20.52
C ILE A 28 -5.26 -25.59 -21.24
N ILE A 29 -4.71 -25.72 -22.44
CA ILE A 29 -4.26 -24.58 -23.27
C ILE A 29 -5.41 -23.60 -23.52
N LEU A 30 -6.59 -24.11 -23.85
CA LEU A 30 -7.78 -23.28 -24.06
C LEU A 30 -8.17 -22.51 -22.80
N VAL A 31 -8.24 -23.20 -21.64
CA VAL A 31 -8.60 -22.58 -20.36
C VAL A 31 -7.58 -21.50 -19.98
N VAL A 32 -6.28 -21.80 -20.07
CA VAL A 32 -5.21 -20.84 -19.80
C VAL A 32 -5.28 -19.66 -20.77
N GLY A 33 -5.49 -19.92 -22.07
CA GLY A 33 -5.65 -18.87 -23.08
C GLY A 33 -6.84 -17.93 -22.78
N CYS A 34 -8.00 -18.52 -22.47
CA CYS A 34 -9.19 -17.73 -22.06
C CYS A 34 -8.92 -16.92 -20.80
N TYR A 35 -8.22 -17.47 -19.82
CA TYR A 35 -7.86 -16.78 -18.60
C TYR A 35 -6.91 -15.60 -18.87
N VAL A 36 -5.88 -15.80 -19.68
CA VAL A 36 -4.95 -14.72 -20.07
C VAL A 36 -5.72 -13.59 -20.80
N ILE A 37 -6.60 -13.94 -21.73
CA ILE A 37 -7.46 -12.97 -22.42
C ILE A 37 -8.33 -12.22 -21.42
N TYR A 38 -8.93 -12.92 -20.45
CA TYR A 38 -9.73 -12.29 -19.39
C TYR A 38 -8.91 -11.29 -18.60
N VAL A 39 -7.70 -11.65 -18.10
CA VAL A 39 -6.85 -10.77 -17.32
C VAL A 39 -6.43 -9.54 -18.12
N VAL A 40 -6.03 -9.74 -19.40
CA VAL A 40 -5.62 -8.64 -20.28
C VAL A 40 -6.80 -7.72 -20.64
N ALA A 41 -7.97 -8.29 -20.94
CA ALA A 41 -9.16 -7.51 -21.28
C ALA A 41 -9.77 -6.76 -20.09
N SER A 42 -9.58 -7.29 -18.87
CA SER A 42 -10.03 -6.65 -17.64
C SER A 42 -9.04 -5.59 -17.13
N TYR A 43 -7.86 -5.48 -17.75
CA TYR A 43 -6.87 -4.51 -17.34
C TYR A 43 -7.28 -3.11 -17.79
N SER A 44 -7.39 -2.21 -16.84
CA SER A 44 -7.56 -0.78 -17.08
C SER A 44 -6.77 0.00 -16.02
N ARG A 45 -6.28 1.18 -16.39
CA ARG A 45 -5.67 2.12 -15.43
C ARG A 45 -6.68 3.21 -15.08
N ILE A 46 -6.69 3.58 -13.82
CA ILE A 46 -7.41 4.77 -13.36
C ILE A 46 -6.64 6.00 -13.88
N GLU A 47 -7.39 7.00 -14.36
CA GLU A 47 -6.80 8.22 -14.93
C GLU A 47 -5.93 8.98 -13.93
N ASP A 48 -4.89 9.64 -14.44
CA ASP A 48 -4.14 10.62 -13.65
C ASP A 48 -4.95 11.91 -13.49
N ASN A 49 -4.64 12.66 -12.45
CA ASN A 49 -5.34 13.89 -12.08
C ASN A 49 -6.87 13.70 -11.89
N LEU A 50 -7.28 12.49 -11.49
CA LEU A 50 -8.69 12.21 -11.22
C LEU A 50 -9.13 12.98 -9.98
N ALA A 51 -10.14 13.85 -10.14
CA ALA A 51 -10.76 14.54 -9.02
C ALA A 51 -11.50 13.51 -8.13
N LEU A 52 -11.19 13.55 -6.84
CA LEU A 52 -11.89 12.76 -5.82
C LEU A 52 -12.94 13.65 -5.15
N THR A 53 -14.06 13.05 -4.77
CA THR A 53 -15.08 13.76 -4.02
C THR A 53 -14.83 13.59 -2.52
N PRO A 54 -14.41 14.64 -1.78
CA PRO A 54 -14.32 14.57 -0.34
C PRO A 54 -15.71 14.31 0.28
N GLU A 55 -15.72 13.50 1.34
CA GLU A 55 -16.94 13.21 2.11
C GLU A 55 -16.86 13.86 3.48
N GLY A 56 -18.02 14.21 4.04
CA GLY A 56 -18.08 14.86 5.35
C GLY A 56 -17.56 16.30 5.34
N SER A 57 -17.50 16.90 6.52
CA SER A 57 -16.95 18.24 6.73
C SER A 57 -16.23 18.28 8.07
N GLY A 58 -15.06 18.92 8.10
CA GLY A 58 -14.34 19.18 9.34
C GLY A 58 -14.82 20.48 9.99
N SER A 59 -14.56 20.61 11.28
CA SER A 59 -14.93 21.79 12.08
C SER A 59 -13.73 22.58 12.57
N VAL A 60 -12.50 22.09 12.37
CA VAL A 60 -11.26 22.75 12.80
C VAL A 60 -10.79 23.69 11.69
N GLU A 61 -10.40 24.90 12.06
CA GLU A 61 -9.65 25.82 11.19
C GLU A 61 -8.16 25.57 11.33
N ILE A 62 -7.44 25.53 10.23
CA ILE A 62 -6.00 25.38 10.22
C ILE A 62 -5.34 26.76 10.17
N ALA A 63 -4.44 27.01 11.11
CA ALA A 63 -3.71 28.28 11.23
C ALA A 63 -2.21 28.02 11.40
N THR A 64 -1.40 29.03 11.10
CA THR A 64 0.05 29.01 11.38
C THR A 64 0.32 29.15 12.87
N GLY A 65 1.42 28.56 13.34
CA GLY A 65 1.85 28.59 14.75
C GLY A 65 1.15 27.57 15.67
N GLU A 66 0.07 26.96 15.24
CA GLU A 66 -0.63 25.90 15.97
C GLU A 66 0.01 24.54 15.72
N GLU A 67 -0.04 23.66 16.73
CA GLU A 67 0.48 22.29 16.64
C GLU A 67 -0.62 21.32 16.22
N TYR A 68 -0.31 20.49 15.22
CA TYR A 68 -1.21 19.47 14.67
C TYR A 68 -0.56 18.10 14.75
N THR A 69 -1.38 17.08 14.89
CA THR A 69 -0.97 15.66 14.90
C THR A 69 -1.43 14.97 13.63
N VAL A 70 -0.52 14.33 12.91
CA VAL A 70 -0.82 13.43 11.80
C VAL A 70 -0.35 12.03 12.10
N VAL A 71 -1.15 11.04 11.72
CA VAL A 71 -0.84 9.62 11.92
C VAL A 71 -0.98 8.90 10.58
N THR A 72 -0.06 8.00 10.26
CA THR A 72 -0.17 7.08 9.12
C THR A 72 -0.14 5.64 9.57
N GLN A 73 -0.94 4.78 8.96
CA GLN A 73 -0.94 3.33 9.18
C GLN A 73 -1.37 2.56 7.94
N ASN A 74 -0.54 1.61 7.50
CA ASN A 74 -0.94 0.57 6.57
C ASN A 74 -1.78 -0.48 7.33
N LEU A 75 -3.00 -0.80 6.86
CA LEU A 75 -3.92 -1.75 7.51
C LEU A 75 -3.72 -3.20 7.05
N GLY A 76 -2.87 -3.44 6.04
CA GLY A 76 -2.61 -4.78 5.53
C GLY A 76 -3.87 -5.55 5.15
N PHE A 77 -4.86 -4.88 4.50
CA PHE A 77 -6.18 -5.45 4.16
C PHE A 77 -6.82 -6.31 5.28
N GLY A 78 -6.59 -5.92 6.53
CA GLY A 78 -7.14 -6.58 7.71
C GLY A 78 -6.68 -8.04 7.93
N ALA A 79 -5.56 -8.47 7.32
CA ALA A 79 -5.12 -9.86 7.37
C ALA A 79 -4.04 -10.14 8.40
N TYR A 80 -3.18 -9.19 8.71
CA TYR A 80 -1.88 -9.42 9.37
C TYR A 80 -1.98 -9.59 10.88
N THR A 81 -2.66 -10.66 11.32
CA THR A 81 -2.50 -11.16 12.69
C THR A 81 -1.06 -11.65 12.92
N ALA A 82 -0.62 -11.76 14.17
CA ALA A 82 0.75 -12.15 14.48
C ALA A 82 1.17 -13.49 13.86
N ASP A 83 0.23 -14.41 13.68
CA ASP A 83 0.45 -15.75 13.13
C ASP A 83 0.15 -15.83 11.61
N PHE A 84 -0.22 -14.72 10.94
CA PHE A 84 -0.43 -14.64 9.51
C PHE A 84 0.91 -14.61 8.77
N THR A 85 0.96 -15.32 7.61
CA THR A 85 2.11 -15.31 6.71
C THR A 85 1.63 -15.05 5.29
N PHE A 86 2.36 -14.24 4.51
CA PHE A 86 1.92 -13.84 3.19
C PHE A 86 2.71 -14.54 2.09
N PHE A 87 2.00 -15.09 1.11
CA PHE A 87 2.62 -15.92 0.06
C PHE A 87 3.64 -15.17 -0.80
N MET A 88 3.49 -13.86 -0.98
CA MET A 88 4.45 -13.06 -1.74
C MET A 88 5.75 -12.79 -0.97
N ASP A 89 5.70 -12.87 0.36
CA ASP A 89 6.86 -12.75 1.24
C ASP A 89 7.56 -14.09 1.49
N GLY A 90 7.08 -15.17 0.85
CA GLY A 90 7.56 -16.53 1.09
C GLY A 90 6.72 -17.33 2.09
N GLY A 91 5.64 -16.75 2.61
CA GLY A 91 4.67 -17.41 3.48
C GLY A 91 3.65 -18.27 2.73
N LYS A 92 2.46 -18.43 3.27
CA LYS A 92 1.48 -19.41 2.77
C LYS A 92 0.15 -18.78 2.37
N GLU A 93 -0.39 -17.89 3.20
CA GLU A 93 -1.74 -17.36 3.03
C GLU A 93 -1.78 -16.29 1.93
N SER A 94 -2.85 -16.29 1.15
CA SER A 94 -3.12 -15.27 0.12
C SER A 94 -4.31 -14.39 0.47
N ARG A 95 -5.02 -14.73 1.54
CA ARG A 95 -6.22 -14.05 2.05
C ARG A 95 -6.17 -13.96 3.56
N ALA A 96 -6.92 -13.02 4.11
CA ALA A 96 -7.23 -13.02 5.53
C ALA A 96 -7.93 -14.34 5.93
N ARG A 97 -7.90 -14.67 7.21
CA ARG A 97 -8.42 -15.96 7.71
C ARG A 97 -9.93 -16.06 7.74
N SER A 98 -10.62 -14.97 8.01
CA SER A 98 -12.07 -14.88 8.02
C SER A 98 -12.55 -13.45 7.96
N ALA A 99 -13.83 -13.24 7.62
CA ALA A 99 -14.45 -11.94 7.67
C ALA A 99 -14.39 -11.30 9.08
N ASP A 100 -14.52 -12.10 10.12
CA ASP A 100 -14.45 -11.60 11.50
C ASP A 100 -13.02 -11.23 11.91
N SER A 101 -12.00 -11.96 11.41
CA SER A 101 -10.60 -11.59 11.59
C SER A 101 -10.31 -10.25 10.92
N VAL A 102 -10.77 -10.03 9.67
CA VAL A 102 -10.62 -8.75 8.97
C VAL A 102 -11.22 -7.60 9.78
N LYS A 103 -12.48 -7.76 10.20
CA LYS A 103 -13.15 -6.73 11.01
C LYS A 103 -12.40 -6.44 12.31
N ALA A 104 -11.92 -7.48 12.99
CA ALA A 104 -11.18 -7.31 14.25
C ALA A 104 -9.85 -6.55 14.03
N CYS A 105 -9.07 -6.92 13.00
CA CYS A 105 -7.80 -6.26 12.69
C CYS A 105 -8.02 -4.80 12.29
N VAL A 106 -8.96 -4.52 11.38
CA VAL A 106 -9.25 -3.16 10.93
C VAL A 106 -9.75 -2.28 12.08
N LYS A 107 -10.64 -2.80 12.93
CA LYS A 107 -11.10 -2.09 14.15
C LYS A 107 -9.94 -1.78 15.09
N ALA A 108 -9.09 -2.75 15.38
CA ALA A 108 -7.94 -2.55 16.26
C ALA A 108 -6.97 -1.48 15.70
N GLY A 109 -6.68 -1.51 14.38
CA GLY A 109 -5.88 -0.49 13.72
C GLY A 109 -6.51 0.90 13.80
N ALA A 110 -7.80 1.02 13.45
CA ALA A 110 -8.52 2.29 13.51
C ALA A 110 -8.60 2.84 14.94
N GLU A 111 -8.87 1.98 15.94
CA GLU A 111 -8.90 2.34 17.35
C GLU A 111 -7.52 2.81 17.85
N LYS A 112 -6.47 2.13 17.44
CA LYS A 112 -5.10 2.52 17.78
C LYS A 112 -4.76 3.89 17.21
N VAL A 113 -5.03 4.15 15.92
CA VAL A 113 -4.82 5.47 15.32
C VAL A 113 -5.66 6.54 16.03
N LYS A 114 -6.93 6.26 16.31
CA LYS A 114 -7.82 7.17 17.02
C LYS A 114 -7.33 7.51 18.43
N SER A 115 -6.63 6.59 19.10
CA SER A 115 -6.12 6.80 20.45
C SER A 115 -5.07 7.92 20.54
N PHE A 116 -4.45 8.31 19.43
CA PHE A 116 -3.54 9.45 19.34
C PHE A 116 -4.27 10.79 19.14
N ASP A 117 -5.61 10.77 19.02
CA ASP A 117 -6.47 11.93 18.72
C ASP A 117 -5.98 12.80 17.54
N PRO A 118 -5.61 12.20 16.39
CA PRO A 118 -4.97 12.93 15.31
C PRO A 118 -5.90 13.97 14.69
N ASP A 119 -5.31 15.07 14.20
CA ASP A 119 -5.98 16.04 13.36
C ASP A 119 -6.11 15.55 11.93
N PHE A 120 -5.14 14.73 11.50
CA PHE A 120 -5.08 14.08 10.20
C PHE A 120 -4.69 12.61 10.35
N ALA A 121 -5.34 11.73 9.58
CA ALA A 121 -4.98 10.32 9.58
C ALA A 121 -4.93 9.78 8.14
N PHE A 122 -3.88 9.02 7.84
CA PHE A 122 -3.64 8.37 6.56
C PHE A 122 -3.68 6.86 6.74
N PHE A 123 -4.46 6.18 5.93
CA PHE A 123 -4.52 4.73 5.92
C PHE A 123 -4.20 4.20 4.53
N GLN A 124 -3.44 3.12 4.46
CA GLN A 124 -3.12 2.40 3.23
C GLN A 124 -3.68 0.98 3.31
N GLU A 125 -3.76 0.31 2.18
CA GLU A 125 -4.35 -1.03 2.02
C GLU A 125 -5.76 -1.19 2.60
N VAL A 126 -6.60 -0.18 2.39
CA VAL A 126 -8.01 -0.20 2.81
C VAL A 126 -8.83 -0.89 1.72
N ASP A 127 -9.18 -2.14 1.92
CA ASP A 127 -9.95 -2.92 0.96
C ASP A 127 -11.44 -2.54 0.94
N THR A 128 -12.02 -2.49 -0.26
CA THR A 128 -13.44 -2.24 -0.47
C THR A 128 -14.06 -3.32 -1.35
N GLY A 129 -14.41 -4.46 -0.74
CA GLY A 129 -15.04 -5.57 -1.44
C GLY A 129 -14.07 -6.52 -2.14
N SER A 130 -12.81 -6.60 -1.73
CA SER A 130 -11.81 -7.55 -2.23
C SER A 130 -12.12 -8.99 -1.83
N THR A 131 -11.70 -9.94 -2.66
CA THR A 131 -11.83 -11.36 -2.34
C THR A 131 -10.95 -11.75 -1.15
N ARG A 132 -9.73 -11.18 -1.08
CA ARG A 132 -8.74 -11.46 -0.03
C ARG A 132 -9.19 -11.04 1.36
N SER A 133 -10.07 -10.06 1.47
CA SER A 133 -10.65 -9.53 2.71
C SER A 133 -12.14 -9.88 2.88
N PHE A 134 -12.60 -11.00 2.30
CA PHE A 134 -13.96 -11.52 2.43
C PHE A 134 -15.07 -10.53 2.04
N LYS A 135 -14.80 -9.66 1.07
CA LYS A 135 -15.73 -8.63 0.59
C LYS A 135 -16.14 -7.60 1.66
N ILE A 136 -15.36 -7.48 2.72
CA ILE A 136 -15.56 -6.44 3.73
C ILE A 136 -15.22 -5.09 3.12
N ASP A 137 -16.03 -4.09 3.36
CA ASP A 137 -15.68 -2.68 3.13
C ASP A 137 -14.99 -2.14 4.39
N GLU A 138 -13.66 -2.18 4.38
CA GLU A 138 -12.84 -1.73 5.51
C GLU A 138 -12.92 -0.22 5.71
N ARG A 139 -13.15 0.52 4.63
CA ARG A 139 -13.34 1.97 4.67
C ARG A 139 -14.49 2.36 5.60
N GLU A 140 -15.63 1.66 5.51
CA GLU A 140 -16.78 1.94 6.37
C GLU A 140 -16.48 1.63 7.84
N ILE A 141 -15.71 0.57 8.12
CA ILE A 141 -15.28 0.25 9.49
C ILE A 141 -14.41 1.36 10.06
N VAL A 142 -13.42 1.84 9.29
CA VAL A 142 -12.52 2.93 9.74
C VAL A 142 -13.32 4.21 9.99
N LYS A 143 -14.28 4.53 9.10
CA LYS A 143 -15.15 5.71 9.25
C LYS A 143 -15.97 5.72 10.54
N GLU A 144 -16.33 4.56 11.11
CA GLU A 144 -17.05 4.49 12.40
C GLU A 144 -16.23 5.15 13.53
N TYR A 145 -14.89 5.10 13.46
CA TYR A 145 -13.99 5.71 14.46
C TYR A 145 -13.70 7.19 14.20
N PHE A 146 -13.88 7.65 12.96
CA PHE A 146 -13.56 9.01 12.51
C PHE A 146 -14.81 9.79 12.09
N GLY A 147 -15.96 9.50 12.68
CA GLY A 147 -17.20 10.20 12.37
C GLY A 147 -17.13 11.71 12.63
N GLY A 148 -17.79 12.49 11.77
CA GLY A 148 -17.87 13.95 11.90
C GLY A 148 -16.63 14.71 11.43
N VAL A 149 -15.76 14.08 10.63
CA VAL A 149 -14.59 14.68 10.00
C VAL A 149 -14.68 14.58 8.48
N SER A 150 -13.84 15.35 7.78
CA SER A 150 -13.72 15.26 6.33
C SER A 150 -12.83 14.09 5.92
N SER A 151 -13.13 13.45 4.80
CA SER A 151 -12.33 12.33 4.29
C SER A 151 -12.25 12.31 2.77
N SER A 152 -11.19 11.69 2.23
CA SER A 152 -11.04 11.38 0.82
C SER A 152 -10.52 9.96 0.64
N PHE A 153 -10.94 9.27 -0.43
CA PHE A 153 -10.52 7.92 -0.74
C PHE A 153 -10.01 7.81 -2.18
N ALA A 154 -8.82 7.24 -2.35
CA ALA A 154 -8.20 7.02 -3.64
C ALA A 154 -7.89 5.54 -3.85
N VAL A 155 -8.50 4.92 -4.86
CA VAL A 155 -8.17 3.54 -5.26
C VAL A 155 -6.76 3.51 -5.84
N ASN A 156 -5.89 2.66 -5.30
CA ASN A 156 -4.51 2.47 -5.75
C ASN A 156 -4.19 1.03 -6.17
N TYR A 157 -5.12 0.12 -6.01
CA TYR A 157 -5.00 -1.25 -6.45
C TYR A 157 -6.38 -1.84 -6.79
N HIS A 158 -6.60 -2.19 -8.05
CA HIS A 158 -7.74 -3.00 -8.44
C HIS A 158 -7.28 -4.08 -9.44
N SER A 159 -7.81 -5.28 -9.33
CA SER A 159 -7.39 -6.39 -10.16
C SER A 159 -8.56 -7.23 -10.67
N ALA A 160 -8.34 -7.86 -11.84
CA ALA A 160 -9.12 -9.02 -12.25
C ALA A 160 -8.99 -10.14 -11.18
N TYR A 161 -9.81 -11.18 -11.32
CA TYR A 161 -9.69 -12.33 -10.42
C TYR A 161 -8.40 -13.10 -10.70
N LEU A 162 -7.47 -13.10 -9.73
CA LEU A 162 -6.17 -13.76 -9.79
C LEU A 162 -6.30 -15.17 -9.21
N PHE A 163 -6.09 -16.20 -10.04
CA PHE A 163 -6.20 -17.62 -9.67
C PHE A 163 -4.94 -18.18 -8.99
N TYR A 164 -4.04 -17.33 -8.56
CA TYR A 164 -2.85 -17.75 -7.83
C TYR A 164 -2.88 -17.22 -6.39
N PRO A 165 -2.45 -18.02 -5.40
CA PRO A 165 -2.12 -19.47 -5.42
C PRO A 165 -3.35 -20.34 -5.80
N ILE A 166 -3.12 -21.49 -6.48
CA ILE A 166 -4.21 -22.28 -7.08
C ILE A 166 -5.21 -22.83 -6.03
N LEU A 167 -4.72 -23.21 -4.84
CA LEU A 167 -5.55 -23.80 -3.78
C LEU A 167 -6.28 -22.75 -2.96
N GLU A 168 -5.73 -21.56 -2.87
CA GLU A 168 -6.33 -20.41 -2.20
C GLU A 168 -6.11 -19.14 -3.04
N PRO A 169 -6.90 -18.94 -4.12
CA PRO A 169 -6.68 -17.83 -5.02
C PRO A 169 -6.80 -16.47 -4.31
N HIS A 170 -5.88 -15.56 -4.58
CA HIS A 170 -5.94 -14.18 -4.10
C HIS A 170 -7.25 -13.48 -4.49
N GLY A 171 -7.73 -13.79 -5.69
CA GLY A 171 -9.00 -13.31 -6.21
C GLY A 171 -8.93 -11.89 -6.77
N ALA A 172 -10.09 -11.26 -6.88
CA ALA A 172 -10.20 -9.86 -7.30
C ALA A 172 -10.01 -8.94 -6.10
N SER A 173 -9.22 -7.90 -6.27
CA SER A 173 -8.94 -6.90 -5.25
C SER A 173 -9.44 -5.52 -5.68
N ASN A 174 -9.91 -4.75 -4.73
CA ASN A 174 -10.18 -3.32 -4.83
C ASN A 174 -9.75 -2.69 -3.51
N SER A 175 -8.68 -1.93 -3.53
CA SER A 175 -8.02 -1.38 -2.36
C SER A 175 -7.60 0.06 -2.61
N GLY A 176 -7.49 0.84 -1.55
CA GLY A 176 -7.13 2.24 -1.69
C GLY A 176 -6.48 2.83 -0.45
N MET A 177 -6.32 4.14 -0.53
CA MET A 177 -5.80 4.98 0.53
C MET A 177 -6.90 5.89 1.03
N LEU A 178 -7.08 5.96 2.34
CA LEU A 178 -8.09 6.76 3.01
C LEU A 178 -7.40 7.86 3.83
N THR A 179 -7.81 9.11 3.61
CA THR A 179 -7.30 10.27 4.34
C THR A 179 -8.44 10.91 5.12
N PHE A 180 -8.23 11.14 6.41
CA PHE A 180 -9.12 11.90 7.30
C PHE A 180 -8.52 13.23 7.71
N SER A 181 -9.39 14.21 7.95
CA SER A 181 -9.03 15.54 8.43
C SER A 181 -10.12 16.09 9.34
N LYS A 182 -9.76 16.56 10.56
CA LYS A 182 -10.65 17.34 11.42
C LYS A 182 -11.04 18.69 10.81
N ALA A 183 -10.21 19.19 9.87
CA ALA A 183 -10.54 20.34 9.03
C ALA A 183 -11.21 19.90 7.73
N THR A 184 -11.95 20.79 7.08
CA THR A 184 -12.61 20.46 5.82
C THR A 184 -11.60 20.29 4.68
N ILE A 185 -11.63 19.17 4.00
CA ILE A 185 -10.91 18.96 2.74
C ILE A 185 -11.70 19.67 1.64
N ALA A 186 -11.14 20.76 1.11
CA ALA A 186 -11.80 21.57 0.07
C ALA A 186 -11.78 20.90 -1.30
N SER A 187 -10.71 20.15 -1.61
CA SER A 187 -10.59 19.35 -2.82
C SER A 187 -9.63 18.18 -2.61
N ALA A 188 -9.82 17.14 -3.40
CA ALA A 188 -8.89 16.01 -3.41
C ALA A 188 -8.65 15.51 -4.83
N THR A 189 -7.44 14.99 -5.09
CA THR A 189 -7.02 14.52 -6.41
C THR A 189 -6.21 13.24 -6.25
N ARG A 190 -6.48 12.27 -7.12
CA ARG A 190 -5.65 11.08 -7.28
C ARG A 190 -4.59 11.35 -8.35
N ARG A 191 -3.32 11.07 -8.04
CA ARG A 191 -2.19 11.21 -8.95
C ARG A 191 -1.60 9.83 -9.25
N SER A 192 -1.67 9.42 -10.51
CA SER A 192 -1.13 8.12 -10.96
C SER A 192 0.38 8.10 -10.88
N LEU A 193 0.93 7.03 -10.29
CA LEU A 193 2.37 6.78 -10.26
C LEU A 193 2.80 5.91 -11.46
N PRO A 194 4.05 6.02 -11.94
CA PRO A 194 4.63 5.09 -12.90
C PRO A 194 4.59 3.66 -12.38
N ILE A 195 4.26 2.70 -13.26
CA ILE A 195 4.32 1.26 -12.99
C ILE A 195 5.00 0.55 -14.15
N SER A 196 5.30 -0.74 -13.96
CA SER A 196 5.84 -1.57 -15.04
C SER A 196 4.90 -1.59 -16.26
N THR A 197 5.47 -1.56 -17.46
CA THR A 197 4.75 -1.78 -18.71
C THR A 197 4.74 -3.27 -19.10
N GLY A 198 5.54 -4.09 -18.43
CA GLY A 198 5.64 -5.53 -18.62
C GLY A 198 4.48 -6.31 -17.98
N PHE A 199 4.68 -7.63 -17.85
CA PHE A 199 3.65 -8.51 -17.25
C PHE A 199 3.43 -8.23 -15.74
N SER A 200 4.46 -7.75 -15.04
CA SER A 200 4.38 -7.35 -13.63
C SER A 200 3.38 -6.22 -13.35
N LYS A 201 2.96 -5.46 -14.38
CA LYS A 201 1.88 -4.46 -14.23
C LYS A 201 0.60 -5.03 -13.61
N PHE A 202 0.32 -6.33 -13.83
CA PHE A 202 -0.86 -6.98 -13.26
C PHE A 202 -0.76 -7.23 -11.74
N LEU A 203 0.43 -7.04 -11.15
CA LEU A 203 0.68 -7.15 -9.71
C LEU A 203 0.74 -5.77 -9.03
N ASP A 204 1.03 -4.71 -9.78
CA ASP A 204 1.28 -3.36 -9.27
C ASP A 204 0.28 -2.33 -9.83
N LEU A 205 -0.94 -2.78 -10.04
CA LEU A 205 -2.04 -2.04 -10.66
C LEU A 205 -2.33 -0.74 -9.92
N ASP A 206 -2.49 0.34 -10.70
CA ASP A 206 -3.02 1.63 -10.27
C ASP A 206 -2.30 2.33 -9.12
N ARG A 207 -1.03 2.01 -8.87
CA ARG A 207 -0.24 2.79 -7.90
C ARG A 207 -0.45 4.28 -8.10
N CYS A 208 -0.74 4.96 -7.02
CA CYS A 208 -1.01 6.40 -6.99
C CYS A 208 -0.62 6.97 -5.63
N TYR A 209 -0.64 8.30 -5.53
CA TYR A 209 -0.79 9.02 -4.29
C TYR A 209 -2.07 9.87 -4.34
N SER A 210 -2.62 10.20 -3.20
CA SER A 210 -3.73 11.14 -3.10
C SER A 210 -3.26 12.48 -2.53
N VAL A 211 -3.81 13.55 -3.08
CA VAL A 211 -3.55 14.93 -2.65
C VAL A 211 -4.84 15.50 -2.12
N SER A 212 -4.90 15.83 -0.84
CA SER A 212 -6.06 16.46 -0.18
C SER A 212 -5.69 17.85 0.27
N ARG A 213 -6.47 18.86 -0.13
CA ARG A 213 -6.21 20.28 0.13
C ARG A 213 -7.10 20.80 1.24
N VAL A 214 -6.47 21.32 2.27
CA VAL A 214 -7.13 21.90 3.45
C VAL A 214 -6.78 23.39 3.50
N PRO A 215 -7.78 24.29 3.51
CA PRO A 215 -7.53 25.71 3.61
C PRO A 215 -6.85 26.09 4.94
N VAL A 216 -5.89 27.01 4.86
CA VAL A 216 -5.20 27.59 6.02
C VAL A 216 -5.64 29.06 6.16
N VAL A 217 -5.86 29.51 7.39
CA VAL A 217 -6.13 30.93 7.67
C VAL A 217 -5.02 31.79 7.09
N GLY A 218 -5.37 32.80 6.28
CA GLY A 218 -4.40 33.63 5.55
C GLY A 218 -4.30 33.27 4.04
N GLY A 219 -5.06 32.29 3.54
CA GLY A 219 -5.26 32.03 2.12
C GLY A 219 -4.24 31.08 1.49
N LYS A 220 -3.45 30.39 2.29
CA LYS A 220 -2.60 29.25 1.86
C LYS A 220 -3.32 27.94 2.09
N GLU A 221 -2.72 26.84 1.66
CA GLU A 221 -3.26 25.50 1.83
C GLU A 221 -2.26 24.61 2.57
N LEU A 222 -2.78 23.74 3.43
CA LEU A 222 -2.09 22.54 3.87
C LEU A 222 -2.44 21.41 2.91
N VAL A 223 -1.43 20.92 2.22
CA VAL A 223 -1.54 19.85 1.23
C VAL A 223 -1.13 18.54 1.87
N LEU A 224 -2.11 17.68 2.10
CA LEU A 224 -1.95 16.36 2.68
C LEU A 224 -1.80 15.33 1.57
N VAL A 225 -0.67 14.63 1.53
CA VAL A 225 -0.35 13.64 0.50
C VAL A 225 -0.22 12.27 1.15
N ASN A 226 -1.14 11.37 0.84
CA ASN A 226 -1.11 9.99 1.31
C ASN A 226 -0.49 9.12 0.22
N VAL A 227 0.58 8.37 0.56
CA VAL A 227 1.35 7.56 -0.38
C VAL A 227 1.31 6.08 -0.03
N HIS A 228 1.35 5.23 -1.06
CA HIS A 228 1.69 3.82 -0.95
C HIS A 228 2.46 3.43 -2.21
N LEU A 229 3.79 3.45 -2.12
CA LEU A 229 4.68 3.21 -3.24
C LEU A 229 4.84 1.72 -3.55
N SER A 230 5.50 1.38 -4.66
CA SER A 230 5.66 0.00 -5.09
C SER A 230 6.67 -0.76 -4.23
N ALA A 231 6.26 -1.93 -3.70
CA ALA A 231 7.12 -2.92 -3.08
C ALA A 231 7.60 -3.95 -4.10
N TYR A 232 6.66 -4.61 -4.77
CA TYR A 232 6.91 -5.70 -5.73
C TYR A 232 6.73 -5.22 -7.16
N GLY A 233 7.42 -5.86 -8.12
CA GLY A 233 7.20 -5.67 -9.56
C GLY A 233 7.71 -4.37 -10.16
N GLY A 234 8.21 -3.43 -9.37
CA GLY A 234 8.86 -2.21 -9.83
C GLY A 234 10.36 -2.41 -10.04
N SER A 235 10.92 -1.91 -11.16
CA SER A 235 12.37 -1.75 -11.27
C SER A 235 12.84 -0.54 -10.44
N ASP A 236 14.15 -0.44 -10.22
CA ASP A 236 14.73 0.70 -9.49
C ASP A 236 14.38 2.03 -10.17
N GLU A 237 14.31 2.06 -11.52
CA GLU A 237 13.91 3.24 -12.28
C GLU A 237 12.44 3.63 -12.01
N ILE A 238 11.54 2.65 -11.87
CA ILE A 238 10.12 2.89 -11.55
C ILE A 238 10.00 3.45 -10.13
N ARG A 239 10.68 2.84 -9.15
CA ARG A 239 10.69 3.30 -7.76
C ARG A 239 11.27 4.72 -7.65
N ALA A 240 12.39 4.97 -8.32
CA ALA A 240 12.98 6.31 -8.42
C ALA A 240 12.03 7.32 -9.07
N ALA A 241 11.34 6.94 -10.15
CA ALA A 241 10.36 7.81 -10.80
C ALA A 241 9.15 8.11 -9.91
N GLN A 242 8.68 7.14 -9.12
CA GLN A 242 7.63 7.35 -8.12
C GLN A 242 8.08 8.34 -7.04
N MET A 243 9.27 8.16 -6.48
CA MET A 243 9.83 9.06 -5.47
C MET A 243 10.03 10.47 -6.02
N ASN A 244 10.54 10.61 -7.25
CA ASN A 244 10.67 11.90 -7.93
C ASN A 244 9.34 12.65 -8.03
N MET A 245 8.24 11.96 -8.33
CA MET A 245 6.92 12.60 -8.39
C MET A 245 6.49 13.11 -7.02
N VAL A 246 6.71 12.33 -5.96
CA VAL A 246 6.36 12.72 -4.58
C VAL A 246 7.18 13.92 -4.12
N LEU A 247 8.51 13.89 -4.32
CA LEU A 247 9.40 15.00 -3.97
C LEU A 247 9.07 16.25 -4.80
N GLY A 248 8.75 16.08 -6.08
CA GLY A 248 8.30 17.15 -6.97
C GLY A 248 6.99 17.80 -6.53
N GLU A 249 6.05 17.04 -5.97
CA GLU A 249 4.81 17.59 -5.38
C GLU A 249 5.14 18.50 -4.19
N ILE A 250 6.01 18.05 -3.27
CA ILE A 250 6.44 18.86 -2.12
C ILE A 250 7.07 20.17 -2.58
N GLN A 251 8.01 20.11 -3.53
CA GLN A 251 8.69 21.29 -4.06
C GLN A 251 7.70 22.25 -4.72
N SER A 252 6.82 21.72 -5.57
CA SER A 252 5.81 22.53 -6.27
C SER A 252 4.86 23.25 -5.31
N GLU A 253 4.42 22.59 -4.25
CA GLU A 253 3.53 23.20 -3.28
C GLU A 253 4.25 24.24 -2.41
N TYR A 254 5.50 23.98 -2.04
CA TYR A 254 6.33 24.95 -1.36
C TYR A 254 6.55 26.23 -2.20
N ASP A 255 6.82 26.07 -3.50
CA ASP A 255 7.03 27.21 -4.42
C ASP A 255 5.77 28.08 -4.57
N LYS A 256 4.58 27.51 -4.40
CA LYS A 256 3.29 28.23 -4.31
C LYS A 256 3.08 28.90 -2.96
N GLY A 257 3.95 28.63 -1.99
CA GLY A 257 3.85 29.08 -0.60
C GLY A 257 2.86 28.29 0.24
N ASN A 258 2.47 27.10 -0.20
CA ASN A 258 1.65 26.16 0.54
C ASN A 258 2.51 25.32 1.50
N TYR A 259 1.86 24.67 2.44
CA TYR A 259 2.46 23.70 3.36
C TYR A 259 2.19 22.29 2.83
N CYS A 260 3.18 21.41 2.82
CA CYS A 260 3.00 20.05 2.32
C CYS A 260 3.43 19.03 3.38
N VAL A 261 2.57 18.07 3.66
CA VAL A 261 2.82 16.91 4.52
C VAL A 261 2.49 15.65 3.72
N VAL A 262 3.52 14.86 3.46
CA VAL A 262 3.43 13.55 2.81
C VAL A 262 3.61 12.48 3.86
N GLY A 263 2.75 11.49 3.90
CA GLY A 263 2.88 10.35 4.81
C GLY A 263 2.33 9.08 4.20
N GLY A 264 2.80 7.95 4.67
CA GLY A 264 2.33 6.65 4.21
C GLY A 264 3.41 5.59 4.20
N ASP A 265 3.13 4.56 3.44
CA ASP A 265 4.03 3.45 3.17
C ASP A 265 4.87 3.76 1.91
N PHE A 266 6.16 4.05 2.13
CA PHE A 266 7.09 4.34 1.04
C PHE A 266 7.67 3.08 0.41
N ASN A 267 7.52 1.91 1.04
CA ASN A 267 8.15 0.65 0.62
C ASN A 267 9.68 0.78 0.35
N HIS A 268 10.31 1.69 1.09
CA HIS A 268 11.76 1.89 1.12
C HIS A 268 12.20 1.84 2.57
N ASP A 269 13.42 1.36 2.84
CA ASP A 269 14.04 1.58 4.15
C ASP A 269 14.13 3.09 4.40
N PHE A 270 13.14 3.62 5.12
CA PHE A 270 12.94 5.05 5.27
C PHE A 270 14.11 5.76 5.96
N THR A 271 14.88 5.02 6.73
CA THR A 271 16.11 5.52 7.37
C THR A 271 17.35 5.33 6.50
N GLY A 272 17.31 4.34 5.62
CA GLY A 272 18.41 3.91 4.77
C GLY A 272 19.30 2.83 5.39
N ASP A 273 19.12 2.54 6.69
CA ASP A 273 19.93 1.59 7.45
C ASP A 273 19.15 0.85 8.56
N SER A 274 17.82 0.95 8.56
CA SER A 274 17.01 0.29 9.59
C SER A 274 17.10 -1.23 9.50
N THR A 275 17.22 -1.78 8.29
CA THR A 275 17.41 -3.22 8.09
C THR A 275 18.59 -3.74 8.88
N GLN A 276 19.74 -3.08 8.78
CA GLN A 276 20.96 -3.47 9.51
C GLN A 276 20.79 -3.24 11.02
N LYS A 277 20.30 -2.07 11.43
CA LYS A 277 20.23 -1.68 12.86
C LYS A 277 19.22 -2.51 13.64
N LEU A 278 18.09 -2.88 13.03
CA LEU A 278 17.02 -3.62 13.70
C LEU A 278 17.25 -5.14 13.70
N ASN A 279 18.10 -5.67 12.81
CA ASN A 279 18.28 -7.11 12.63
C ASN A 279 19.69 -7.59 13.04
N GLY A 280 20.27 -7.00 14.07
CA GLY A 280 21.52 -7.46 14.69
C GLY A 280 22.79 -7.19 13.90
N GLY A 281 22.77 -6.28 12.95
CA GLY A 281 23.90 -5.89 12.11
C GLY A 281 24.07 -6.74 10.85
N GLU A 282 23.15 -7.67 10.59
CA GLU A 282 23.16 -8.47 9.36
C GLU A 282 22.44 -7.72 8.24
N GLU A 283 23.02 -7.70 7.05
CA GLU A 283 22.31 -7.29 5.84
C GLU A 283 21.35 -8.43 5.44
N VAL A 284 20.06 -8.19 5.57
CA VAL A 284 19.04 -9.10 5.08
C VAL A 284 18.38 -8.44 3.88
N ASP A 285 18.56 -9.02 2.71
CA ASP A 285 17.95 -8.56 1.46
C ASP A 285 16.67 -9.35 1.17
N PHE A 286 15.52 -8.72 1.38
CA PHE A 286 14.24 -9.25 0.93
C PHE A 286 13.83 -8.75 -0.46
N GLY A 287 14.69 -7.99 -1.15
CA GLY A 287 14.48 -7.53 -2.52
C GLY A 287 13.29 -6.57 -2.74
N TRP A 288 12.38 -6.46 -1.76
CA TRP A 288 11.25 -5.53 -1.84
C TRP A 288 11.54 -4.19 -1.15
N ALA A 289 12.44 -4.17 -0.16
CA ALA A 289 12.78 -2.98 0.61
C ALA A 289 14.11 -2.38 0.11
N MET A 290 14.03 -1.35 -0.70
CA MET A 290 15.20 -0.60 -1.16
C MET A 290 15.54 0.52 -0.18
N PRO A 291 16.82 0.92 -0.04
CA PRO A 291 17.18 2.10 0.73
C PRO A 291 16.45 3.36 0.23
N PHE A 292 16.07 4.26 1.14
CA PHE A 292 15.50 5.55 0.77
C PHE A 292 16.54 6.34 -0.06
N PRO A 293 16.15 6.86 -1.25
CA PRO A 293 17.08 7.54 -2.15
C PRO A 293 17.38 8.97 -1.67
N ALA A 294 18.16 9.10 -0.61
CA ALA A 294 18.42 10.38 0.08
C ALA A 294 19.08 11.42 -0.84
N GLU A 295 19.92 10.98 -1.79
CA GLU A 295 20.58 11.82 -2.78
C GLU A 295 19.60 12.52 -3.73
N MET A 296 18.42 11.93 -3.96
CA MET A 296 17.39 12.57 -4.80
C MET A 296 16.85 13.85 -4.15
N MET A 297 16.88 13.95 -2.83
CA MET A 297 16.40 15.16 -2.11
C MET A 297 17.24 16.39 -2.41
N GLU A 298 18.50 16.24 -2.86
CA GLU A 298 19.33 17.37 -3.27
C GLU A 298 18.71 18.17 -4.42
N SER A 299 17.95 17.49 -5.29
CA SER A 299 17.22 18.11 -6.40
C SER A 299 15.91 18.78 -5.96
N TYR A 300 15.47 18.53 -4.73
CA TYR A 300 14.22 19.03 -4.16
C TYR A 300 14.47 19.71 -2.81
N PRO A 301 15.13 20.89 -2.82
CA PRO A 301 15.62 21.54 -1.60
C PRO A 301 14.51 21.96 -0.61
N ALA A 302 13.25 21.96 -1.02
CA ALA A 302 12.13 22.22 -0.12
C ALA A 302 11.67 20.97 0.64
N ALA A 303 12.04 19.78 0.20
CA ALA A 303 11.63 18.53 0.85
C ALA A 303 12.50 18.23 2.07
N VAL A 304 11.88 17.83 3.16
CA VAL A 304 12.52 17.43 4.41
C VAL A 304 12.01 16.06 4.81
N ARG A 305 12.91 15.13 5.11
CA ARG A 305 12.55 13.85 5.72
C ARG A 305 12.40 14.03 7.21
N ALA A 306 11.19 13.84 7.70
CA ALA A 306 10.87 13.96 9.12
C ALA A 306 11.27 12.65 9.82
N VAL A 307 12.37 12.69 10.56
CA VAL A 307 12.90 11.54 11.30
C VAL A 307 13.37 12.00 12.67
N ASP A 308 12.95 11.27 13.70
CA ASP A 308 13.46 11.43 15.07
C ASP A 308 13.68 10.02 15.63
N TYR A 309 14.89 9.75 16.07
CA TYR A 309 15.30 8.48 16.66
C TYR A 309 15.86 8.66 18.08
N SER A 310 15.50 9.76 18.73
CA SER A 310 15.96 10.04 20.10
C SER A 310 15.62 8.93 21.09
N ASP A 311 14.51 8.23 20.87
CA ASP A 311 14.05 7.09 21.66
C ASP A 311 14.41 5.71 21.05
N GLY A 312 15.33 5.70 20.10
CA GLY A 312 15.75 4.49 19.36
C GLY A 312 14.90 4.21 18.13
N LEU A 313 15.39 3.29 17.28
CA LEU A 313 14.67 2.85 16.08
C LEU A 313 13.56 1.89 16.48
N LYS A 314 12.36 2.13 15.97
CA LYS A 314 11.21 1.23 16.11
C LYS A 314 10.73 0.81 14.72
N PRO A 315 10.59 -0.51 14.47
CA PRO A 315 10.17 -1.00 13.16
C PRO A 315 8.74 -0.59 12.86
N THR A 316 8.44 -0.35 11.59
CA THR A 316 7.08 -0.12 11.11
C THR A 316 6.56 -1.25 10.23
N CYS A 317 7.43 -2.19 9.86
CA CYS A 317 7.06 -3.33 9.04
C CYS A 317 7.88 -4.57 9.42
N ARG A 318 7.28 -5.74 9.24
CA ARG A 318 7.94 -7.04 9.32
C ARG A 318 7.85 -7.78 8.00
N ASN A 319 8.79 -8.68 7.70
CA ASN A 319 8.56 -9.67 6.65
C ASN A 319 7.55 -10.73 7.12
N CYS A 320 6.64 -11.12 6.25
CA CYS A 320 5.56 -12.05 6.59
C CYS A 320 5.75 -13.46 6.02
N ASP A 321 7.00 -13.91 5.90
CA ASP A 321 7.38 -15.28 5.50
C ASP A 321 7.04 -16.32 6.59
N VAL A 322 7.14 -15.93 7.86
CA VAL A 322 6.86 -16.77 9.03
C VAL A 322 5.97 -16.03 10.04
N PRO A 323 5.26 -16.75 10.95
CA PRO A 323 4.55 -16.13 12.06
C PRO A 323 5.45 -15.21 12.88
N TYR A 324 4.91 -14.07 13.30
CA TYR A 324 5.66 -13.09 14.06
C TYR A 324 6.09 -13.63 15.44
N LYS A 325 7.32 -13.44 15.76
CA LYS A 325 7.91 -13.58 17.09
C LYS A 325 9.06 -12.59 17.25
N GLU A 326 9.42 -12.24 18.45
CA GLU A 326 10.58 -11.41 18.72
C GLU A 326 11.84 -11.97 18.05
N GLY A 327 12.61 -11.10 17.37
CA GLY A 327 13.79 -11.46 16.59
C GLY A 327 13.52 -11.82 15.13
N ASN A 328 12.28 -11.76 14.65
CA ASN A 328 12.01 -11.82 13.20
C ASN A 328 12.51 -10.53 12.52
N PHE A 329 12.76 -10.62 11.22
CA PHE A 329 13.14 -9.45 10.42
C PHE A 329 12.12 -8.33 10.51
N THR A 330 12.62 -7.13 10.75
CA THR A 330 11.83 -5.89 10.80
C THR A 330 12.55 -4.74 10.09
N ILE A 331 11.77 -3.76 9.64
CA ILE A 331 12.23 -2.61 8.86
C ILE A 331 11.35 -1.39 9.14
N ILE A 332 11.82 -0.19 8.81
CA ILE A 332 11.05 1.03 8.81
C ILE A 332 10.75 1.43 7.37
N VAL A 333 9.49 1.32 6.93
CA VAL A 333 9.04 1.69 5.57
C VAL A 333 8.01 2.81 5.57
N ASP A 334 7.36 3.06 6.71
CA ASP A 334 6.40 4.13 6.90
C ASP A 334 7.06 5.37 7.50
N GLY A 335 6.58 6.54 7.08
CA GLY A 335 7.16 7.79 7.58
C GLY A 335 6.50 9.03 7.02
N PHE A 336 7.15 10.18 7.23
CA PHE A 336 6.70 11.47 6.76
C PHE A 336 7.81 12.25 6.04
N LEU A 337 7.42 12.91 4.95
CA LEU A 337 8.18 13.99 4.33
C LEU A 337 7.39 15.28 4.47
N THR A 338 8.06 16.40 4.65
CA THR A 338 7.41 17.71 4.76
C THR A 338 8.07 18.75 3.86
N SER A 339 7.37 19.84 3.59
CA SER A 339 8.01 21.03 3.07
C SER A 339 8.72 21.80 4.21
N LYS A 340 9.75 22.58 3.89
CA LYS A 340 10.59 23.33 4.86
C LYS A 340 9.82 24.28 5.77
N ASN A 341 8.66 24.74 5.36
CA ASN A 341 7.78 25.60 6.15
C ASN A 341 6.82 24.82 7.06
N VAL A 342 7.09 23.53 7.25
CA VAL A 342 6.45 22.68 8.27
C VAL A 342 7.52 22.28 9.28
N GLU A 343 7.32 22.67 10.54
CA GLU A 343 8.22 22.32 11.64
C GLU A 343 7.76 21.00 12.26
N VAL A 344 8.67 20.04 12.41
CA VAL A 344 8.40 18.76 13.08
C VAL A 344 8.61 18.92 14.57
N ALA A 345 7.56 18.70 15.37
CA ALA A 345 7.59 18.89 16.81
C ALA A 345 7.92 17.61 17.60
N GLY A 346 7.90 16.43 16.95
CA GLY A 346 8.26 15.14 17.56
C GLY A 346 7.51 13.96 16.97
N PHE A 347 7.92 12.76 17.34
CA PHE A 347 7.32 11.48 16.97
C PHE A 347 6.88 10.71 18.21
N GLU A 348 5.68 10.12 18.18
CA GLU A 348 5.22 9.21 19.22
C GLU A 348 4.86 7.86 18.58
N TYR A 349 5.71 6.91 18.79
CA TYR A 349 5.68 5.45 18.73
C TYR A 349 4.86 4.70 17.72
N SER A 350 5.51 3.67 17.15
CA SER A 350 4.80 2.51 16.72
C SER A 350 5.56 1.35 16.11
N ASP A 351 4.89 0.18 16.01
CA ASP A 351 5.26 -1.07 15.36
C ASP A 351 4.15 -1.48 14.38
N HIS A 352 4.37 -1.73 13.01
CA HIS A 352 3.32 -1.50 12.05
C HIS A 352 2.10 -0.95 12.68
N ASN A 353 2.49 -0.24 13.25
CA ASN A 353 2.08 0.65 14.23
C ASN A 353 1.97 1.99 13.56
N PRO A 354 1.00 2.80 13.85
CA PRO A 354 0.86 4.10 13.27
C PRO A 354 2.13 4.91 13.51
N VAL A 355 2.72 5.49 12.48
CA VAL A 355 3.75 6.53 12.64
C VAL A 355 3.03 7.82 12.94
N VAL A 356 3.42 8.47 14.04
CA VAL A 356 2.82 9.72 14.51
C VAL A 356 3.81 10.85 14.35
N MET A 357 3.36 11.96 13.78
CA MET A 357 4.14 13.20 13.68
C MET A 357 3.32 14.36 14.22
N LYS A 358 3.95 15.19 15.07
CA LYS A 358 3.45 16.52 15.42
C LYS A 358 4.17 17.57 14.59
N PHE A 359 3.45 18.55 14.10
CA PHE A 359 4.00 19.57 13.23
C PHE A 359 3.31 20.93 13.44
N ARG A 360 3.96 22.00 13.00
CA ARG A 360 3.43 23.36 12.94
C ARG A 360 3.62 23.95 11.55
N LEU A 361 2.72 24.82 11.15
CA LEU A 361 2.87 25.62 9.95
C LEU A 361 3.60 26.92 10.33
N ALA A 362 4.75 27.17 9.70
CA ALA A 362 5.59 28.32 9.97
C ALA A 362 5.12 29.60 9.22
#